data_6a2f26c29b9a5d47ac5a8e57850c088e
#
_entry.id   6a2f26c29b9a5d47ac5a8e57850c088e
#
_cell.length_a   1.000
_cell.length_b   1.000
_cell.length_c   1.000
_cell.angle_alpha   90.00
_cell.angle_beta   90.00
_cell.angle_gamma   90.00
#
_symmetry.space_group_name_H-M   'P 1'
#
loop_
_entity.id
_entity.type
_entity.pdbx_description
1 polymer ?
#
loop_
_entity_poly.entity_id
_entity_poly.type
_entity_poly.pdbx_seq_one_letter_code
_entity_poly.pdbx_strand_id
1 'polypeptide(L)'
;RVIDLSKSDQGLYDCQIEEAARQYENNLKPPFFKALQKYIDEGNSRLATPGHHGGQYFCAHPSGRLLYEYYGANIFKSDFSSSDVAMGDLLIHESTPVEAEKFAASVFKADKTYFVLNGTSSSNKIVLNAVLAPGDIVLYDRNNHKSISQGALVQSGATPIYLETARNPYGSIGGILEHCFDEKYIRRLIAEQCPEKAEMKRPIRLAVIQLGTYDGCIYNARQVVDRIGHLCDYILFDSAWVGYEEFIPMMKNCSPLLLELGAEDPGIFVTQSVHKQMAGFSQASQIHKKDSHIKGQDRYVPHKRLNNAFMLHASTSPFYPIFTTLDVNARMHQGKEGEYLWQRVVKNGIELRKLVLHNCKYFRPLVPPLVHGKKWEDGKCADMTKDIAYWAFEPDAAWHAFKGYGEGQYFIDPCKLQLVTPGIDIRTGEYEREGIPANVLANYLRENGVIPEKTDLNAILFLLTPGESMTKLSDLVDKLVEFERLYDEDALMKDMLPSIYAA
;
A
#
# COMPACT_ATOMS: atom_id res chain seq x y z
N ARG A 1 -3.61 32.15 15.63
CA ARG A 1 -3.33 33.51 16.16
C ARG A 1 -4.63 34.30 16.17
N VAL A 2 -4.94 35.02 17.24
CA VAL A 2 -6.07 35.97 17.31
C VAL A 2 -5.51 37.34 16.98
N ILE A 3 -6.09 38.00 15.99
CA ILE A 3 -5.73 39.39 15.61
C ILE A 3 -6.69 40.31 16.32
N ASP A 4 -6.16 41.26 17.11
CA ASP A 4 -6.95 42.27 17.81
C ASP A 4 -7.27 43.43 16.85
N LEU A 5 -8.51 43.48 16.40
CA LEU A 5 -9.00 44.51 15.46
C LEU A 5 -9.30 45.82 16.12
N SER A 6 -9.09 46.00 17.42
CA SER A 6 -9.37 47.25 18.13
C SER A 6 -8.28 48.30 17.96
N LYS A 7 -7.12 47.97 17.40
CA LYS A 7 -6.00 48.89 17.16
C LYS A 7 -5.94 49.27 15.69
N SER A 8 -6.39 50.44 15.37
CA SER A 8 -6.65 50.96 14.03
C SER A 8 -5.41 51.38 13.24
N ASP A 9 -4.66 50.42 12.71
CA ASP A 9 -3.70 50.66 11.64
C ASP A 9 -3.83 49.55 10.60
N GLN A 10 -4.45 49.86 9.46
CA GLN A 10 -4.79 48.89 8.40
C GLN A 10 -3.53 48.24 7.82
N GLY A 11 -2.42 48.95 7.70
CA GLY A 11 -1.14 48.40 7.26
C GLY A 11 -0.53 47.40 8.24
N LEU A 12 -0.79 47.55 9.54
CA LEU A 12 -0.35 46.59 10.57
C LEU A 12 -1.11 45.26 10.50
N TYR A 13 -2.41 45.31 10.15
CA TYR A 13 -3.23 44.09 9.99
C TYR A 13 -2.81 43.29 8.77
N ASP A 14 -2.54 43.97 7.65
CA ASP A 14 -2.07 43.30 6.43
C ASP A 14 -0.76 42.54 6.69
N CYS A 15 0.22 43.17 7.34
CA CYS A 15 1.46 42.52 7.75
C CYS A 15 1.25 41.34 8.71
N GLN A 16 0.32 41.47 9.67
CA GLN A 16 0.02 40.37 10.62
C GLN A 16 -0.68 39.19 9.93
N ILE A 17 -1.57 39.45 8.97
CA ILE A 17 -2.25 38.41 8.17
C ILE A 17 -1.23 37.72 7.29
N GLU A 18 -0.38 38.43 6.58
CA GLU A 18 0.69 37.86 5.77
C GLU A 18 1.64 36.98 6.61
N GLU A 19 2.08 37.48 7.77
CA GLU A 19 2.95 36.72 8.67
C GLU A 19 2.27 35.45 9.18
N ALA A 20 0.98 35.55 9.56
CA ALA A 20 0.22 34.39 10.00
C ALA A 20 0.03 33.36 8.85
N ALA A 21 -0.23 33.84 7.63
CA ALA A 21 -0.33 32.99 6.44
C ALA A 21 1.00 32.27 6.15
N ARG A 22 2.12 33.00 6.14
CA ARG A 22 3.47 32.43 5.96
C ARG A 22 3.81 31.41 7.04
N GLN A 23 3.48 31.68 8.30
CA GLN A 23 3.68 30.72 9.39
C GLN A 23 2.82 29.46 9.20
N TYR A 24 1.56 29.61 8.78
CA TYR A 24 0.68 28.50 8.47
C TYR A 24 1.25 27.65 7.35
N GLU A 25 1.62 28.23 6.22
CA GLU A 25 2.24 27.52 5.09
C GLU A 25 3.53 26.81 5.50
N ASN A 26 4.40 27.48 6.28
CA ASN A 26 5.62 26.85 6.78
C ASN A 26 5.36 25.65 7.69
N ASN A 27 4.27 25.66 8.45
CA ASN A 27 3.86 24.53 9.30
C ASN A 27 3.26 23.36 8.51
N LEU A 28 2.78 23.61 7.29
CA LEU A 28 2.33 22.55 6.39
C LEU A 28 3.49 21.80 5.72
N LYS A 29 4.67 22.38 5.67
CA LYS A 29 5.84 21.81 5.00
C LYS A 29 6.55 20.80 5.93
N PRO A 30 6.67 19.53 5.53
CA PRO A 30 7.46 18.57 6.28
C PRO A 30 8.97 18.86 6.16
N PRO A 31 9.83 18.22 6.96
CA PRO A 31 11.23 18.59 7.14
C PRO A 31 12.03 18.69 5.85
N PHE A 32 12.01 17.63 5.01
CA PHE A 32 12.79 17.60 3.78
C PHE A 32 12.26 18.58 2.74
N PHE A 33 10.94 18.63 2.52
CA PHE A 33 10.34 19.54 1.55
C PHE A 33 10.60 21.02 1.88
N LYS A 34 10.58 21.35 3.16
CA LYS A 34 10.92 22.69 3.64
C LYS A 34 12.39 23.04 3.33
N ALA A 35 13.31 22.13 3.64
CA ALA A 35 14.74 22.32 3.36
C ALA A 35 15.02 22.41 1.85
N LEU A 36 14.35 21.57 1.04
CA LEU A 36 14.47 21.57 -0.42
C LEU A 36 14.04 22.93 -1.03
N GLN A 37 12.90 23.48 -0.59
CA GLN A 37 12.47 24.78 -1.09
C GLN A 37 13.50 25.87 -0.76
N LYS A 38 13.98 25.92 0.49
CA LYS A 38 15.03 26.86 0.89
C LYS A 38 16.28 26.71 0.02
N TYR A 39 16.76 25.48 -0.19
CA TYR A 39 17.92 25.18 -1.00
C TYR A 39 17.77 25.64 -2.46
N ILE A 40 16.57 25.49 -3.04
CA ILE A 40 16.27 25.95 -4.39
C ILE A 40 16.23 27.49 -4.46
N ASP A 41 15.62 28.14 -3.45
CA ASP A 41 15.45 29.59 -3.37
C ASP A 41 16.78 30.33 -3.17
N GLU A 42 17.79 29.68 -2.58
CA GLU A 42 19.18 30.21 -2.47
C GLU A 42 19.83 30.45 -3.83
N GLY A 43 19.38 29.77 -4.89
CA GLY A 43 19.81 30.01 -6.26
C GLY A 43 21.27 29.69 -6.54
N ASN A 44 21.89 28.78 -5.78
CA ASN A 44 23.29 28.41 -5.90
C ASN A 44 23.63 27.87 -7.30
N SER A 45 24.76 28.31 -7.85
CA SER A 45 25.30 27.78 -9.11
C SER A 45 25.86 26.37 -8.88
N ARG A 46 25.23 25.37 -9.47
CA ARG A 46 25.60 23.96 -9.31
C ARG A 46 26.53 23.52 -10.44
N LEU A 47 27.76 23.13 -10.09
CA LEU A 47 28.75 22.50 -10.99
C LEU A 47 28.99 21.04 -10.61
N ALA A 48 27.97 20.40 -10.04
CA ALA A 48 27.93 19.00 -9.60
C ALA A 48 26.87 18.21 -10.37
N THR A 49 26.87 16.89 -10.21
CA THR A 49 25.78 16.01 -10.74
C THR A 49 24.43 16.40 -10.15
N PRO A 50 23.30 16.14 -10.85
CA PRO A 50 23.19 15.61 -12.21
C PRO A 50 23.59 16.65 -13.27
N GLY A 51 24.16 16.17 -14.39
CA GLY A 51 24.71 17.01 -15.47
C GLY A 51 23.72 17.92 -16.19
N HIS A 52 22.42 17.81 -15.95
CA HIS A 52 21.43 18.74 -16.51
C HIS A 52 21.38 20.08 -15.76
N HIS A 53 22.04 20.23 -14.61
CA HIS A 53 22.19 21.47 -13.85
C HIS A 53 20.87 22.24 -13.67
N GLY A 54 19.89 21.61 -12.99
CA GLY A 54 18.56 22.21 -12.78
C GLY A 54 17.74 22.37 -14.06
N GLY A 55 18.04 21.59 -15.10
CA GLY A 55 17.33 21.57 -16.38
C GLY A 55 17.96 22.44 -17.48
N GLN A 56 19.03 23.18 -17.21
CA GLN A 56 19.64 24.07 -18.20
C GLN A 56 20.15 23.32 -19.45
N TYR A 57 20.67 22.10 -19.27
CA TYR A 57 21.12 21.28 -20.40
C TYR A 57 19.96 20.91 -21.31
N PHE A 58 18.80 20.60 -20.79
CA PHE A 58 17.61 20.36 -21.61
C PHE A 58 17.22 21.61 -22.42
N CYS A 59 17.31 22.78 -21.83
CA CYS A 59 17.00 24.03 -22.52
C CYS A 59 17.99 24.40 -23.66
N ALA A 60 19.16 23.78 -23.71
CA ALA A 60 20.14 24.00 -24.77
C ALA A 60 19.76 23.35 -26.11
N HIS A 61 18.73 22.48 -26.14
CA HIS A 61 18.27 21.82 -27.37
C HIS A 61 16.74 21.91 -27.46
N PRO A 62 16.16 22.13 -28.67
CA PRO A 62 14.69 22.27 -28.83
C PRO A 62 13.88 21.11 -28.23
N SER A 63 14.27 19.85 -28.47
CA SER A 63 13.57 18.69 -27.89
C SER A 63 13.64 18.64 -26.38
N GLY A 64 14.78 19.06 -25.80
CA GLY A 64 14.93 19.14 -24.36
C GLY A 64 14.10 20.27 -23.73
N ARG A 65 13.96 21.40 -24.45
CA ARG A 65 13.12 22.52 -24.02
C ARG A 65 11.65 22.10 -23.91
N LEU A 66 11.13 21.34 -24.86
CA LEU A 66 9.76 20.78 -24.80
C LEU A 66 9.55 19.94 -23.54
N LEU A 67 10.53 19.10 -23.20
CA LEU A 67 10.47 18.30 -21.95
C LEU A 67 10.51 19.18 -20.70
N TYR A 68 11.38 20.18 -20.68
CA TYR A 68 11.51 21.12 -19.56
C TYR A 68 10.22 21.92 -19.35
N GLU A 69 9.61 22.43 -20.43
CA GLU A 69 8.35 23.18 -20.37
C GLU A 69 7.19 22.29 -19.91
N TYR A 70 7.15 21.02 -20.37
CA TYR A 70 6.13 20.05 -19.97
C TYR A 70 6.14 19.74 -18.48
N TYR A 71 7.30 19.47 -17.89
CA TYR A 71 7.43 19.13 -16.47
C TYR A 71 7.54 20.37 -15.55
N GLY A 72 7.96 21.51 -16.07
CA GLY A 72 8.22 22.71 -15.30
C GLY A 72 9.57 22.69 -14.56
N ALA A 73 10.08 23.87 -14.23
CA ALA A 73 11.42 24.08 -13.68
C ALA A 73 11.69 23.34 -12.36
N ASN A 74 10.67 23.21 -11.50
CA ASN A 74 10.89 22.77 -10.12
C ASN A 74 11.30 21.31 -10.01
N ILE A 75 10.83 20.42 -10.89
CA ILE A 75 11.26 19.02 -10.86
C ILE A 75 12.75 18.89 -11.16
N PHE A 76 13.26 19.63 -12.16
CA PHE A 76 14.68 19.62 -12.52
C PHE A 76 15.55 20.30 -11.45
N LYS A 77 15.05 21.36 -10.81
CA LYS A 77 15.75 22.01 -9.69
C LYS A 77 15.78 21.14 -8.45
N SER A 78 14.80 20.29 -8.26
CA SER A 78 14.72 19.34 -7.13
C SER A 78 15.59 18.11 -7.32
N ASP A 79 16.12 17.88 -8.52
CA ASP A 79 17.09 16.81 -8.80
C ASP A 79 18.51 17.35 -8.63
N PHE A 80 19.13 16.99 -7.52
CA PHE A 80 20.47 17.47 -7.12
C PHE A 80 21.30 16.33 -6.55
N SER A 81 22.61 16.56 -6.36
CA SER A 81 23.53 15.53 -5.88
C SER A 81 23.36 15.22 -4.40
N SER A 82 23.41 13.94 -4.04
CA SER A 82 23.55 13.49 -2.65
C SER A 82 24.86 13.91 -1.99
N SER A 83 25.83 14.38 -2.77
CA SER A 83 27.08 14.93 -2.23
C SER A 83 26.97 16.36 -1.73
N ASP A 84 25.83 17.04 -1.92
CA ASP A 84 25.63 18.38 -1.39
C ASP A 84 25.31 18.32 0.11
N VAL A 85 26.31 18.71 0.91
CA VAL A 85 26.26 18.65 2.38
C VAL A 85 25.11 19.47 2.99
N ALA A 86 24.60 20.49 2.26
CA ALA A 86 23.50 21.33 2.74
C ALA A 86 22.20 20.54 2.90
N MET A 87 22.01 19.48 2.10
CA MET A 87 20.81 18.66 2.14
C MET A 87 20.98 17.34 2.91
N GLY A 88 22.22 16.97 3.26
CA GLY A 88 22.54 15.72 3.94
C GLY A 88 22.60 14.52 3.00
N ASP A 89 22.88 13.35 3.56
CA ASP A 89 23.08 12.11 2.79
C ASP A 89 22.06 11.03 3.16
N LEU A 90 21.26 10.59 2.17
CA LEU A 90 20.29 9.53 2.32
C LEU A 90 20.95 8.16 2.60
N LEU A 91 22.11 7.88 2.02
CA LEU A 91 22.75 6.54 2.13
C LEU A 91 23.21 6.21 3.54
N ILE A 92 23.60 7.25 4.30
CA ILE A 92 24.02 7.11 5.70
C ILE A 92 22.98 7.64 6.69
N HIS A 93 21.85 8.08 6.18
CA HIS A 93 20.72 8.61 6.97
C HIS A 93 21.16 9.73 7.93
N GLU A 94 21.74 10.80 7.36
CA GLU A 94 22.18 11.98 8.12
C GLU A 94 21.44 13.24 7.71
N SER A 95 21.41 14.23 8.63
CA SER A 95 20.83 15.56 8.44
C SER A 95 19.36 15.53 8.01
N THR A 96 18.96 16.27 6.98
CA THR A 96 17.55 16.45 6.56
C THR A 96 16.86 15.14 6.16
N PRO A 97 17.48 14.17 5.46
CA PRO A 97 16.84 12.87 5.19
C PRO A 97 16.43 12.13 6.46
N VAL A 98 17.29 12.06 7.47
CA VAL A 98 16.95 11.37 8.71
C VAL A 98 15.86 12.10 9.52
N GLU A 99 15.77 13.42 9.41
CA GLU A 99 14.69 14.18 10.06
C GLU A 99 13.32 13.85 9.43
N ALA A 100 13.26 13.75 8.11
CA ALA A 100 12.08 13.31 7.38
C ALA A 100 11.68 11.87 7.76
N GLU A 101 12.65 10.96 7.83
CA GLU A 101 12.42 9.57 8.23
C GLU A 101 11.96 9.44 9.69
N LYS A 102 12.50 10.23 10.62
CA LYS A 102 12.03 10.31 12.00
C LYS A 102 10.61 10.87 12.09
N PHE A 103 10.33 11.89 11.29
CA PHE A 103 8.98 12.45 11.20
C PHE A 103 7.99 11.40 10.71
N ALA A 104 8.29 10.70 9.61
CA ALA A 104 7.47 9.61 9.10
C ALA A 104 7.31 8.49 10.15
N ALA A 105 8.38 8.08 10.84
CA ALA A 105 8.31 7.08 11.90
C ALA A 105 7.31 7.48 13.01
N SER A 106 7.28 8.76 13.40
CA SER A 106 6.34 9.26 14.40
C SER A 106 4.89 9.23 13.91
N VAL A 107 4.65 9.52 12.62
CA VAL A 107 3.32 9.50 12.00
C VAL A 107 2.80 8.06 11.92
N PHE A 108 3.60 7.14 11.41
CA PHE A 108 3.25 5.72 11.19
C PHE A 108 3.51 4.83 12.42
N LYS A 109 3.76 5.39 13.61
CA LYS A 109 3.93 4.64 14.87
C LYS A 109 5.02 3.56 14.83
N ALA A 110 6.06 3.78 14.02
CA ALA A 110 7.24 2.93 13.94
C ALA A 110 8.35 3.42 14.88
N ASP A 111 9.29 2.54 15.24
CA ASP A 111 10.51 2.94 15.96
C ASP A 111 11.49 3.64 15.01
N LYS A 112 11.53 3.20 13.76
CA LYS A 112 12.31 3.79 12.65
C LYS A 112 11.61 3.61 11.32
N THR A 113 11.80 4.59 10.44
CA THR A 113 11.40 4.52 9.04
C THR A 113 12.62 4.77 8.15
N TYR A 114 12.65 4.12 6.99
CA TYR A 114 13.66 4.28 5.95
C TYR A 114 12.94 4.54 4.63
N PHE A 115 13.27 5.64 3.95
CA PHE A 115 12.70 5.94 2.64
C PHE A 115 13.49 5.23 1.54
N VAL A 116 12.80 4.50 0.68
CA VAL A 116 13.37 3.69 -0.41
C VAL A 116 12.82 4.18 -1.74
N LEU A 117 13.70 4.60 -2.64
CA LEU A 117 13.32 5.24 -3.90
C LEU A 117 13.24 4.27 -5.08
N ASN A 118 13.37 2.97 -4.83
CA ASN A 118 13.41 1.91 -5.84
C ASN A 118 12.26 0.90 -5.68
N GLY A 119 11.15 1.34 -5.09
CA GLY A 119 9.93 0.55 -4.87
C GLY A 119 10.07 -0.50 -3.78
N THR A 120 8.93 -1.08 -3.39
CA THR A 120 8.89 -2.13 -2.36
C THR A 120 9.64 -3.40 -2.78
N SER A 121 9.88 -3.60 -4.07
CA SER A 121 10.80 -4.66 -4.53
C SER A 121 12.20 -4.54 -3.92
N SER A 122 12.71 -3.32 -3.79
CA SER A 122 13.98 -3.05 -3.10
C SER A 122 13.82 -3.06 -1.60
N SER A 123 12.73 -2.48 -1.06
CA SER A 123 12.45 -2.51 0.38
C SER A 123 12.41 -3.93 0.94
N ASN A 124 11.74 -4.85 0.25
CA ASN A 124 11.71 -6.26 0.63
C ASN A 124 13.11 -6.88 0.63
N LYS A 125 13.89 -6.68 -0.43
CA LYS A 125 15.26 -7.21 -0.50
C LYS A 125 16.16 -6.66 0.59
N ILE A 126 16.03 -5.38 0.92
CA ILE A 126 16.77 -4.73 2.02
C ILE A 126 16.47 -5.45 3.34
N VAL A 127 15.20 -5.65 3.67
CA VAL A 127 14.82 -6.34 4.92
C VAL A 127 15.32 -7.79 4.91
N LEU A 128 15.09 -8.52 3.81
CA LEU A 128 15.51 -9.91 3.70
C LEU A 128 17.03 -10.07 3.86
N ASN A 129 17.83 -9.24 3.19
CA ASN A 129 19.28 -9.30 3.31
C ASN A 129 19.81 -8.80 4.67
N ALA A 130 19.07 -7.92 5.34
CA ALA A 130 19.42 -7.49 6.69
C ALA A 130 19.12 -8.55 7.75
N VAL A 131 18.09 -9.37 7.55
CA VAL A 131 17.61 -10.32 8.57
C VAL A 131 18.18 -11.71 8.35
N LEU A 132 18.18 -12.21 7.11
CA LEU A 132 18.50 -13.58 6.76
C LEU A 132 19.98 -13.81 6.43
N ALA A 133 20.44 -15.04 6.69
CA ALA A 133 21.74 -15.58 6.31
C ALA A 133 21.57 -17.03 5.82
N PRO A 134 22.58 -17.64 5.16
CA PRO A 134 22.55 -19.05 4.80
C PRO A 134 22.26 -19.95 6.00
N GLY A 135 21.34 -20.87 5.83
CA GLY A 135 20.87 -21.78 6.88
C GLY A 135 19.71 -21.24 7.72
N ASP A 136 19.34 -19.98 7.65
CA ASP A 136 18.13 -19.48 8.30
C ASP A 136 16.86 -20.04 7.64
N ILE A 137 15.78 -20.18 8.42
CA ILE A 137 14.47 -20.55 7.90
C ILE A 137 13.66 -19.28 7.63
N VAL A 138 13.06 -19.20 6.43
CA VAL A 138 12.09 -18.18 6.05
C VAL A 138 10.74 -18.84 5.77
N LEU A 139 9.68 -18.33 6.43
CA LEU A 139 8.30 -18.79 6.28
C LEU A 139 7.53 -17.81 5.38
N TYR A 140 6.87 -18.27 4.31
CA TYR A 140 6.01 -17.45 3.47
C TYR A 140 5.15 -18.28 2.50
N ASP A 141 4.15 -17.66 1.88
CA ASP A 141 3.33 -18.32 0.86
C ASP A 141 3.91 -18.16 -0.56
N ARG A 142 3.42 -18.95 -1.51
CA ARG A 142 3.86 -18.93 -2.91
C ARG A 142 3.31 -17.73 -3.71
N ASN A 143 2.29 -17.04 -3.20
CA ASN A 143 1.72 -15.86 -3.84
C ASN A 143 2.47 -14.56 -3.51
N ASN A 144 3.49 -14.63 -2.65
CA ASN A 144 4.32 -13.48 -2.34
C ASN A 144 5.01 -12.90 -3.58
N HIS A 145 5.30 -11.61 -3.52
CA HIS A 145 5.97 -10.92 -4.61
C HIS A 145 7.35 -11.53 -4.90
N LYS A 146 7.75 -11.57 -6.18
CA LYS A 146 9.05 -12.14 -6.63
C LYS A 146 10.27 -11.64 -5.86
N SER A 147 10.24 -10.40 -5.33
CA SER A 147 11.34 -9.85 -4.52
C SER A 147 11.61 -10.63 -3.24
N ILE A 148 10.59 -11.30 -2.69
CA ILE A 148 10.72 -12.13 -1.49
C ILE A 148 11.59 -13.36 -1.81
N SER A 149 11.24 -14.15 -2.82
CA SER A 149 12.05 -15.30 -3.23
C SER A 149 13.46 -14.89 -3.65
N GLN A 150 13.60 -13.79 -4.41
CA GLN A 150 14.92 -13.28 -4.84
C GLN A 150 15.77 -12.87 -3.63
N GLY A 151 15.23 -12.12 -2.68
CA GLY A 151 15.97 -11.68 -1.50
C GLY A 151 16.27 -12.83 -0.52
N ALA A 152 15.28 -13.66 -0.22
CA ALA A 152 15.41 -14.71 0.78
C ALA A 152 16.24 -15.91 0.28
N LEU A 153 15.94 -16.41 -0.92
CA LEU A 153 16.54 -17.66 -1.40
C LEU A 153 17.80 -17.40 -2.20
N VAL A 154 17.73 -16.50 -3.21
CA VAL A 154 18.86 -16.30 -4.15
C VAL A 154 19.95 -15.48 -3.51
N GLN A 155 19.60 -14.39 -2.81
CA GLN A 155 20.61 -13.48 -2.23
C GLN A 155 21.05 -13.90 -0.83
N SER A 156 20.12 -14.35 0.03
CA SER A 156 20.46 -14.69 1.42
C SER A 156 20.70 -16.18 1.67
N GLY A 157 20.33 -17.07 0.73
CA GLY A 157 20.53 -18.51 0.88
C GLY A 157 19.71 -19.16 2.01
N ALA A 158 18.57 -18.57 2.37
CA ALA A 158 17.70 -19.11 3.41
C ALA A 158 16.88 -20.32 2.90
N THR A 159 16.47 -21.19 3.81
CA THR A 159 15.62 -22.34 3.51
C THR A 159 14.14 -21.94 3.62
N PRO A 160 13.33 -22.14 2.54
CA PRO A 160 11.94 -21.74 2.55
C PRO A 160 11.03 -22.79 3.19
N ILE A 161 10.05 -22.32 3.96
CA ILE A 161 8.87 -23.10 4.34
C ILE A 161 7.66 -22.41 3.72
N TYR A 162 6.92 -23.11 2.85
CA TYR A 162 5.79 -22.56 2.12
C TYR A 162 4.47 -22.87 2.83
N LEU A 163 3.62 -21.83 2.94
CA LEU A 163 2.26 -21.96 3.43
C LEU A 163 1.26 -21.94 2.26
N GLU A 164 0.20 -22.71 2.38
CA GLU A 164 -0.86 -22.77 1.38
C GLU A 164 -1.78 -21.56 1.48
N THR A 165 -2.27 -21.09 0.32
CA THR A 165 -3.18 -19.96 0.21
C THR A 165 -4.45 -20.32 -0.54
N ALA A 166 -5.54 -19.62 -0.22
CA ALA A 166 -6.81 -19.80 -0.89
C ALA A 166 -6.85 -19.05 -2.24
N ARG A 167 -7.64 -19.60 -3.17
CA ARG A 167 -8.15 -18.91 -4.36
C ARG A 167 -9.63 -19.22 -4.50
N ASN A 168 -10.39 -18.26 -5.02
CA ASN A 168 -11.80 -18.49 -5.30
C ASN A 168 -12.04 -18.71 -6.80
N PRO A 169 -13.23 -19.18 -7.21
CA PRO A 169 -13.56 -19.40 -8.61
C PRO A 169 -13.51 -18.17 -9.51
N TYR A 170 -13.64 -16.97 -8.97
CA TYR A 170 -13.46 -15.73 -9.73
C TYR A 170 -12.00 -15.43 -10.13
N GLY A 171 -11.04 -16.25 -9.65
CA GLY A 171 -9.61 -16.05 -9.86
C GLY A 171 -8.94 -15.18 -8.78
N SER A 172 -9.69 -14.70 -7.79
CA SER A 172 -9.16 -13.80 -6.76
C SER A 172 -8.17 -14.50 -5.85
N ILE A 173 -7.10 -13.78 -5.52
CA ILE A 173 -6.05 -14.24 -4.59
C ILE A 173 -6.53 -13.99 -3.16
N GLY A 174 -6.65 -15.08 -2.40
CA GLY A 174 -6.94 -15.06 -0.96
C GLY A 174 -5.70 -15.13 -0.09
N GLY A 175 -5.93 -15.28 1.21
CA GLY A 175 -4.89 -15.41 2.23
C GLY A 175 -4.48 -16.85 2.52
N ILE A 176 -3.54 -17.01 3.44
CA ILE A 176 -3.01 -18.30 3.92
C ILE A 176 -4.13 -19.06 4.63
N LEU A 177 -4.22 -20.37 4.38
CA LEU A 177 -5.22 -21.23 5.01
C LEU A 177 -5.04 -21.27 6.53
N GLU A 178 -6.15 -21.34 7.25
CA GLU A 178 -6.19 -21.26 8.72
C GLU A 178 -5.29 -22.29 9.39
N HIS A 179 -5.35 -23.55 8.94
CA HIS A 179 -4.55 -24.63 9.50
C HIS A 179 -3.03 -24.45 9.32
N CYS A 180 -2.60 -23.63 8.35
CA CYS A 180 -1.19 -23.32 8.12
C CYS A 180 -0.57 -22.47 9.22
N PHE A 181 -1.38 -21.82 10.08
CA PHE A 181 -0.93 -21.11 11.26
C PHE A 181 -0.88 -21.99 12.53
N ASP A 182 -1.12 -23.29 12.40
CA ASP A 182 -0.95 -24.24 13.52
C ASP A 182 0.54 -24.54 13.74
N GLU A 183 0.98 -24.43 14.99
CA GLU A 183 2.39 -24.65 15.35
C GLU A 183 2.88 -26.05 15.00
N LYS A 184 2.04 -27.09 15.22
CA LYS A 184 2.43 -28.48 14.91
C LYS A 184 2.58 -28.69 13.42
N TYR A 185 1.70 -28.05 12.63
CA TYR A 185 1.79 -28.07 11.17
C TYR A 185 3.10 -27.43 10.70
N ILE A 186 3.43 -26.22 11.19
CA ILE A 186 4.67 -25.50 10.84
C ILE A 186 5.90 -26.31 11.26
N ARG A 187 5.94 -26.84 12.49
CA ARG A 187 7.07 -27.65 12.97
C ARG A 187 7.28 -28.92 12.17
N ARG A 188 6.20 -29.56 11.70
CA ARG A 188 6.28 -30.71 10.77
C ARG A 188 6.95 -30.29 9.46
N LEU A 189 6.53 -29.21 8.84
CA LEU A 189 7.15 -28.71 7.61
C LEU A 189 8.64 -28.35 7.80
N ILE A 190 8.99 -27.80 8.97
CA ILE A 190 10.39 -27.52 9.33
C ILE A 190 11.17 -28.82 9.45
N ALA A 191 10.61 -29.84 10.13
CA ALA A 191 11.27 -31.15 10.31
C ALA A 191 11.54 -31.86 8.98
N GLU A 192 10.71 -31.66 7.97
CA GLU A 192 10.91 -32.19 6.61
C GLU A 192 12.12 -31.55 5.88
N GLN A 193 12.45 -30.29 6.17
CA GLN A 193 13.49 -29.53 5.49
C GLN A 193 14.77 -29.33 6.32
N CYS A 194 14.62 -29.10 7.63
CA CYS A 194 15.68 -28.80 8.59
C CYS A 194 15.34 -29.43 9.93
N PRO A 195 15.46 -30.77 10.06
CA PRO A 195 15.02 -31.50 11.26
C PRO A 195 15.70 -31.02 12.55
N GLU A 196 16.96 -30.57 12.47
CA GLU A 196 17.72 -30.03 13.59
C GLU A 196 17.16 -28.74 14.19
N LYS A 197 16.29 -28.03 13.44
CA LYS A 197 15.66 -26.80 13.88
C LYS A 197 14.23 -26.97 14.37
N ALA A 198 13.60 -28.11 14.10
CA ALA A 198 12.17 -28.32 14.38
C ALA A 198 11.79 -28.11 15.86
N GLU A 199 12.67 -28.46 16.80
CA GLU A 199 12.47 -28.34 18.23
C GLU A 199 13.02 -27.04 18.85
N MET A 200 13.60 -26.14 18.04
CA MET A 200 14.08 -24.86 18.56
C MET A 200 12.90 -24.02 19.08
N LYS A 201 13.13 -23.21 20.13
CA LYS A 201 12.11 -22.27 20.65
C LYS A 201 11.60 -21.35 19.55
N ARG A 202 12.50 -20.82 18.71
CA ARG A 202 12.21 -19.93 17.56
C ARG A 202 12.94 -20.45 16.33
N PRO A 203 12.36 -21.41 15.61
CA PRO A 203 13.02 -22.00 14.44
C PRO A 203 13.05 -21.05 13.23
N ILE A 204 12.13 -20.07 13.18
CA ILE A 204 11.93 -19.20 12.04
C ILE A 204 12.65 -17.88 12.27
N ARG A 205 13.67 -17.58 11.44
CA ARG A 205 14.35 -16.29 11.50
C ARG A 205 13.46 -15.16 11.03
N LEU A 206 12.69 -15.37 9.95
CA LEU A 206 11.77 -14.40 9.38
C LEU A 206 10.52 -15.08 8.81
N ALA A 207 9.35 -14.65 9.23
CA ALA A 207 8.11 -14.92 8.50
C ALA A 207 7.79 -13.72 7.61
N VAL A 208 7.35 -13.96 6.37
CA VAL A 208 6.88 -12.93 5.45
C VAL A 208 5.40 -13.13 5.18
N ILE A 209 4.60 -12.16 5.56
CA ILE A 209 3.15 -12.16 5.41
C ILE A 209 2.75 -11.00 4.50
N GLN A 210 2.10 -11.30 3.39
CA GLN A 210 1.50 -10.28 2.54
C GLN A 210 0.27 -9.71 3.25
N LEU A 211 0.40 -8.55 3.92
CA LEU A 211 -0.66 -7.99 4.78
C LEU A 211 -1.97 -7.75 4.03
N GLY A 212 -1.91 -7.33 2.78
CA GLY A 212 -3.05 -7.19 1.91
C GLY A 212 -2.78 -7.82 0.55
N THR A 213 -3.64 -8.75 0.11
CA THR A 213 -3.52 -9.32 -1.23
C THR A 213 -3.86 -8.29 -2.31
N TYR A 214 -3.43 -8.56 -3.54
CA TYR A 214 -3.77 -7.70 -4.67
C TYR A 214 -5.27 -7.47 -4.77
N ASP A 215 -6.06 -8.53 -4.58
CA ASP A 215 -7.51 -8.53 -4.74
C ASP A 215 -8.29 -8.03 -3.51
N GLY A 216 -7.60 -7.53 -2.48
CA GLY A 216 -8.25 -6.84 -1.36
C GLY A 216 -8.65 -7.74 -0.19
N CYS A 217 -7.94 -8.83 0.03
CA CYS A 217 -8.03 -9.61 1.26
C CYS A 217 -6.97 -9.08 2.26
N ILE A 218 -7.38 -8.48 3.38
CA ILE A 218 -6.48 -7.96 4.42
C ILE A 218 -6.41 -8.92 5.60
N TYR A 219 -5.22 -9.22 6.07
CA TYR A 219 -4.96 -10.06 7.23
C TYR A 219 -5.22 -9.33 8.55
N ASN A 220 -5.71 -10.06 9.53
CA ASN A 220 -5.68 -9.62 10.93
C ASN A 220 -4.25 -9.79 11.47
N ALA A 221 -3.47 -8.71 11.47
CA ALA A 221 -2.07 -8.73 11.89
C ALA A 221 -1.91 -9.16 13.34
N ARG A 222 -2.84 -8.79 14.23
CA ARG A 222 -2.84 -9.22 15.64
C ARG A 222 -2.94 -10.74 15.73
N GLN A 223 -3.89 -11.33 14.99
CA GLN A 223 -4.09 -12.78 15.00
C GLN A 223 -2.86 -13.53 14.43
N VAL A 224 -2.22 -12.99 13.38
CA VAL A 224 -0.96 -13.57 12.85
C VAL A 224 0.12 -13.59 13.93
N VAL A 225 0.35 -12.47 14.62
CA VAL A 225 1.37 -12.41 15.68
C VAL A 225 1.03 -13.33 16.85
N ASP A 226 -0.23 -13.43 17.27
CA ASP A 226 -0.67 -14.32 18.33
C ASP A 226 -0.43 -15.79 18.00
N ARG A 227 -0.63 -16.19 16.73
CA ARG A 227 -0.52 -17.60 16.32
C ARG A 227 0.89 -18.06 16.04
N ILE A 228 1.72 -17.25 15.38
CA ILE A 228 3.06 -17.68 14.92
C ILE A 228 4.20 -16.81 15.46
N GLY A 229 3.93 -15.70 16.12
CA GLY A 229 4.96 -14.77 16.58
C GLY A 229 5.99 -15.41 17.53
N HIS A 230 5.56 -16.34 18.37
CA HIS A 230 6.44 -17.05 19.30
C HIS A 230 7.42 -18.02 18.60
N LEU A 231 7.15 -18.37 17.34
CA LEU A 231 8.04 -19.21 16.52
C LEU A 231 9.05 -18.39 15.70
N CYS A 232 8.87 -17.06 15.63
CA CYS A 232 9.62 -16.18 14.75
C CYS A 232 10.52 -15.21 15.52
N ASP A 233 11.71 -14.92 15.00
CA ASP A 233 12.50 -13.78 15.47
C ASP A 233 11.92 -12.47 14.97
N TYR A 234 11.51 -12.45 13.69
CA TYR A 234 10.89 -11.31 13.03
C TYR A 234 9.71 -11.74 12.16
N ILE A 235 8.76 -10.81 11.97
CA ILE A 235 7.74 -10.89 10.92
C ILE A 235 7.88 -9.65 10.03
N LEU A 236 8.00 -9.87 8.72
CA LEU A 236 7.85 -8.85 7.70
C LEU A 236 6.42 -8.87 7.18
N PHE A 237 5.68 -7.81 7.39
CA PHE A 237 4.42 -7.58 6.70
C PHE A 237 4.68 -6.81 5.39
N ASP A 238 4.53 -7.50 4.26
CA ASP A 238 4.55 -6.85 2.94
C ASP A 238 3.20 -6.14 2.75
N SER A 239 3.21 -4.83 2.97
CA SER A 239 2.07 -3.93 2.88
C SER A 239 2.10 -3.13 1.57
N ALA A 240 2.66 -3.71 0.50
CA ALA A 240 2.78 -3.01 -0.78
C ALA A 240 1.42 -2.60 -1.39
N TRP A 241 0.32 -3.27 -1.03
CA TRP A 241 -1.03 -3.02 -1.52
C TRP A 241 -1.98 -2.44 -0.46
N VAL A 242 -1.45 -2.06 0.68
CA VAL A 242 -2.16 -1.44 1.82
C VAL A 242 -1.20 -0.43 2.47
N GLY A 243 -1.35 -0.12 3.75
CA GLY A 243 -0.48 0.81 4.49
C GLY A 243 -1.26 2.01 5.03
N TYR A 244 -2.55 2.04 4.76
CA TYR A 244 -3.51 3.04 5.23
C TYR A 244 -4.47 2.48 6.29
N GLU A 245 -4.43 1.20 6.55
CA GLU A 245 -5.31 0.52 7.52
C GLU A 245 -5.19 1.12 8.93
N GLU A 246 -4.04 1.65 9.29
CA GLU A 246 -3.84 2.32 10.59
C GLU A 246 -4.64 3.62 10.72
N PHE A 247 -5.04 4.25 9.59
CA PHE A 247 -5.87 5.44 9.56
C PHE A 247 -7.37 5.12 9.45
N ILE A 248 -7.75 3.83 9.47
CA ILE A 248 -9.12 3.34 9.43
C ILE A 248 -9.42 2.67 10.79
N PRO A 249 -10.06 3.35 11.76
CA PRO A 249 -10.17 2.88 13.14
C PRO A 249 -10.74 1.47 13.31
N MET A 250 -11.69 1.04 12.45
CA MET A 250 -12.25 -0.31 12.51
C MET A 250 -11.21 -1.39 12.14
N MET A 251 -10.15 -1.04 11.42
CA MET A 251 -9.10 -1.95 10.94
C MET A 251 -7.84 -1.94 11.83
N LYS A 252 -7.88 -1.38 13.03
CA LYS A 252 -6.71 -1.25 13.91
C LYS A 252 -5.93 -2.56 14.14
N ASN A 253 -6.63 -3.70 14.20
CA ASN A 253 -6.00 -5.02 14.37
C ASN A 253 -5.35 -5.55 13.08
N CYS A 254 -5.62 -4.92 11.94
CA CYS A 254 -4.97 -5.22 10.67
C CYS A 254 -3.64 -4.46 10.51
N SER A 255 -3.41 -3.38 11.29
CA SER A 255 -2.15 -2.62 11.23
C SER A 255 -1.08 -3.22 12.15
N PRO A 256 0.03 -3.76 11.60
CA PRO A 256 1.14 -4.25 12.41
C PRO A 256 1.80 -3.16 13.26
N LEU A 257 1.75 -1.90 12.80
CA LEU A 257 2.38 -0.77 13.45
C LEU A 257 1.60 -0.28 14.69
N LEU A 258 0.29 -0.59 14.79
CA LEU A 258 -0.53 -0.27 15.95
C LEU A 258 -0.49 -1.37 17.02
N LEU A 259 0.13 -2.52 16.76
CA LEU A 259 0.21 -3.61 17.73
C LEU A 259 1.04 -3.22 18.97
N GLU A 260 0.52 -3.55 20.13
CA GLU A 260 1.29 -3.54 21.39
C GLU A 260 2.09 -4.84 21.48
N LEU A 261 3.41 -4.72 21.63
CA LEU A 261 4.35 -5.83 21.56
C LEU A 261 5.20 -5.90 22.83
N GLY A 262 5.37 -7.10 23.36
CA GLY A 262 6.22 -7.41 24.50
C GLY A 262 7.54 -8.07 24.12
N ALA A 263 8.41 -8.30 25.10
CA ALA A 263 9.75 -8.87 24.88
C ALA A 263 9.77 -10.27 24.24
N GLU A 264 8.68 -11.03 24.34
CA GLU A 264 8.53 -12.34 23.72
C GLU A 264 7.93 -12.27 22.30
N ASP A 265 7.37 -11.13 21.89
CA ASP A 265 6.84 -10.97 20.55
C ASP A 265 7.97 -10.83 19.51
N PRO A 266 7.73 -11.13 18.22
CA PRO A 266 8.71 -10.93 17.16
C PRO A 266 8.97 -9.45 16.92
N GLY A 267 10.16 -9.10 16.41
CA GLY A 267 10.37 -7.81 15.79
C GLY A 267 9.52 -7.69 14.52
N ILE A 268 9.02 -6.49 14.24
CA ILE A 268 8.17 -6.25 13.08
C ILE A 268 8.89 -5.37 12.06
N PHE A 269 8.86 -5.78 10.80
CA PHE A 269 9.10 -4.94 9.64
C PHE A 269 7.81 -4.78 8.85
N VAL A 270 7.60 -3.59 8.28
CA VAL A 270 6.51 -3.31 7.34
C VAL A 270 7.12 -2.63 6.13
N THR A 271 6.84 -3.14 4.93
CA THR A 271 7.25 -2.51 3.67
C THR A 271 6.03 -2.00 2.94
N GLN A 272 6.03 -0.72 2.55
CA GLN A 272 4.88 -0.07 1.93
C GLN A 272 5.26 0.53 0.57
N SER A 273 4.42 0.32 -0.45
CA SER A 273 4.47 1.06 -1.72
C SER A 273 3.60 2.30 -1.59
N VAL A 274 4.19 3.41 -1.16
CA VAL A 274 3.46 4.69 -1.03
C VAL A 274 2.85 5.14 -2.35
N HIS A 275 3.51 4.81 -3.47
CA HIS A 275 3.05 5.15 -4.82
C HIS A 275 1.78 4.43 -5.31
N LYS A 276 1.32 3.36 -4.63
CA LYS A 276 0.16 2.58 -5.11
C LYS A 276 -1.17 3.21 -4.71
N GLN A 277 -1.42 3.38 -3.43
CA GLN A 277 -2.69 3.93 -2.94
C GLN A 277 -2.52 5.16 -2.04
N MET A 278 -1.32 5.44 -1.55
CA MET A 278 -0.98 6.67 -0.85
C MET A 278 -0.36 7.72 -1.80
N ALA A 279 0.02 8.89 -1.29
CA ALA A 279 0.50 10.00 -2.11
C ALA A 279 2.01 9.91 -2.39
N GLY A 280 2.41 9.20 -3.43
CA GLY A 280 3.81 9.08 -3.83
C GLY A 280 4.00 8.95 -5.34
N PHE A 281 5.11 9.46 -5.87
CA PHE A 281 5.51 9.16 -7.24
C PHE A 281 5.86 7.68 -7.37
N SER A 282 5.73 7.12 -8.58
CA SER A 282 6.16 5.74 -8.84
C SER A 282 7.54 5.47 -8.27
N GLN A 283 7.73 4.28 -7.69
CA GLN A 283 8.91 3.84 -6.93
C GLN A 283 9.00 4.38 -5.49
N ALA A 284 8.16 5.33 -5.06
CA ALA A 284 8.12 5.76 -3.66
C ALA A 284 7.72 4.58 -2.74
N SER A 285 8.62 4.19 -1.86
CA SER A 285 8.43 3.10 -0.91
C SER A 285 9.08 3.45 0.43
N GLN A 286 8.65 2.76 1.50
CA GLN A 286 9.23 2.92 2.82
C GLN A 286 9.29 1.60 3.58
N ILE A 287 10.28 1.49 4.47
CA ILE A 287 10.42 0.39 5.42
C ILE A 287 10.17 0.96 6.81
N HIS A 288 9.21 0.42 7.51
CA HIS A 288 9.02 0.69 8.94
C HIS A 288 9.58 -0.47 9.75
N LYS A 289 10.24 -0.13 10.84
CA LYS A 289 10.80 -1.06 11.79
C LYS A 289 10.21 -0.80 13.17
N LYS A 290 9.65 -1.83 13.80
CA LYS A 290 9.07 -1.78 15.14
C LYS A 290 9.62 -2.97 15.94
N ASP A 291 10.70 -2.74 16.70
CA ASP A 291 11.42 -3.78 17.43
C ASP A 291 12.14 -3.28 18.67
N SER A 292 11.80 -2.10 19.17
CA SER A 292 12.36 -1.56 20.42
C SER A 292 12.16 -2.48 21.61
N HIS A 293 11.06 -3.26 21.63
CA HIS A 293 10.72 -4.24 22.67
C HIS A 293 11.69 -5.44 22.76
N ILE A 294 12.46 -5.71 21.69
CA ILE A 294 13.47 -6.78 21.66
C ILE A 294 14.91 -6.24 21.60
N LYS A 295 15.09 -4.93 21.78
CA LYS A 295 16.41 -4.32 21.77
C LYS A 295 17.28 -4.90 22.90
N GLY A 296 18.50 -5.32 22.52
CA GLY A 296 19.44 -5.98 23.44
C GLY A 296 19.34 -7.51 23.46
N GLN A 297 18.37 -8.11 22.78
CA GLN A 297 18.32 -9.57 22.57
C GLN A 297 19.20 -9.97 21.37
N ASP A 298 19.71 -11.19 21.35
CA ASP A 298 20.59 -11.71 20.27
C ASP A 298 19.91 -11.70 18.90
N ARG A 299 18.57 -11.82 18.88
CA ARG A 299 17.76 -11.78 17.65
C ARG A 299 17.60 -10.37 17.07
N TYR A 300 17.93 -9.31 17.81
CA TYR A 300 17.74 -7.92 17.39
C TYR A 300 18.61 -7.58 16.17
N VAL A 301 18.00 -6.96 15.16
CA VAL A 301 18.70 -6.47 13.94
C VAL A 301 19.07 -5.00 14.14
N PRO A 302 20.34 -4.65 14.35
CA PRO A 302 20.75 -3.28 14.56
C PRO A 302 20.66 -2.44 13.28
N HIS A 303 20.54 -1.11 13.45
CA HIS A 303 20.51 -0.15 12.34
C HIS A 303 21.67 -0.36 11.34
N LYS A 304 22.89 -0.55 11.83
CA LYS A 304 24.06 -0.76 10.98
C LYS A 304 23.90 -1.93 10.00
N ARG A 305 23.31 -3.05 10.45
CA ARG A 305 23.06 -4.21 9.59
C ARG A 305 21.99 -3.90 8.52
N LEU A 306 20.92 -3.19 8.91
CA LEU A 306 19.88 -2.78 7.96
C LEU A 306 20.43 -1.76 6.96
N ASN A 307 21.23 -0.80 7.41
CA ASN A 307 21.85 0.21 6.53
C ASN A 307 22.83 -0.40 5.53
N ASN A 308 23.61 -1.41 5.94
CA ASN A 308 24.47 -2.13 5.00
C ASN A 308 23.65 -2.80 3.88
N ALA A 309 22.51 -3.42 4.21
CA ALA A 309 21.60 -3.97 3.21
C ALA A 309 20.93 -2.87 2.37
N PHE A 310 20.61 -1.72 2.98
CA PHE A 310 20.10 -0.56 2.26
C PHE A 310 21.08 -0.08 1.19
N MET A 311 22.34 0.14 1.56
CA MET A 311 23.39 0.55 0.62
C MET A 311 23.63 -0.45 -0.52
N LEU A 312 23.39 -1.74 -0.28
CA LEU A 312 23.52 -2.77 -1.32
C LEU A 312 22.46 -2.61 -2.43
N HIS A 313 21.28 -2.06 -2.09
CA HIS A 313 20.14 -1.95 -2.99
C HIS A 313 19.76 -0.52 -3.39
N ALA A 314 20.36 0.48 -2.77
CA ALA A 314 20.12 1.89 -3.07
C ALA A 314 21.09 2.40 -4.16
N SER A 315 20.60 3.32 -5.00
CA SER A 315 21.47 4.12 -5.87
C SER A 315 22.25 5.15 -5.05
N THR A 316 23.49 5.41 -5.43
CA THR A 316 24.28 6.53 -4.90
C THR A 316 23.79 7.89 -5.41
N SER A 317 22.84 7.89 -6.37
CA SER A 317 22.24 9.09 -6.98
C SER A 317 20.72 9.04 -6.81
N PRO A 318 20.19 9.34 -5.63
CA PRO A 318 18.76 9.29 -5.37
C PRO A 318 18.03 10.39 -6.16
N PHE A 319 16.86 10.07 -6.72
CA PHE A 319 15.98 11.06 -7.33
C PHE A 319 15.11 11.71 -6.24
N TYR A 320 15.54 12.85 -5.73
CA TYR A 320 14.93 13.53 -4.60
C TYR A 320 13.47 13.98 -4.78
N PRO A 321 12.93 14.22 -5.99
CA PRO A 321 11.49 14.39 -6.16
C PRO A 321 10.66 13.20 -5.61
N ILE A 322 11.14 11.95 -5.73
CA ILE A 322 10.47 10.78 -5.11
C ILE A 322 10.56 10.88 -3.58
N PHE A 323 11.74 11.20 -3.04
CA PHE A 323 11.95 11.38 -1.61
C PHE A 323 11.00 12.43 -1.02
N THR A 324 10.87 13.56 -1.71
CA THR A 324 9.96 14.64 -1.32
C THR A 324 8.51 14.18 -1.21
N THR A 325 8.05 13.30 -2.12
CA THR A 325 6.68 12.79 -2.03
C THR A 325 6.46 11.88 -0.81
N LEU A 326 7.48 11.15 -0.36
CA LEU A 326 7.40 10.35 0.87
C LEU A 326 7.28 11.22 2.11
N ASP A 327 8.05 12.31 2.17
CA ASP A 327 8.01 13.28 3.26
C ASP A 327 6.65 14.00 3.32
N VAL A 328 6.15 14.47 2.16
CA VAL A 328 4.82 15.11 2.05
C VAL A 328 3.70 14.12 2.39
N ASN A 329 3.80 12.87 1.92
CA ASN A 329 2.84 11.84 2.28
C ASN A 329 2.76 11.63 3.80
N ALA A 330 3.89 11.58 4.50
CA ALA A 330 3.89 11.49 5.96
C ALA A 330 3.16 12.69 6.59
N ARG A 331 3.38 13.92 6.08
CA ARG A 331 2.68 15.11 6.57
C ARG A 331 1.17 15.06 6.34
N MET A 332 0.73 14.57 5.18
CA MET A 332 -0.70 14.41 4.86
C MET A 332 -1.40 13.41 5.79
N HIS A 333 -0.66 12.46 6.35
CA HIS A 333 -1.20 11.45 7.26
C HIS A 333 -1.02 11.77 8.74
N GLN A 334 -0.51 12.95 9.09
CA GLN A 334 -0.25 13.33 10.47
C GLN A 334 -1.55 13.51 11.27
N GLY A 335 -1.69 12.76 12.36
CA GLY A 335 -2.80 12.90 13.30
C GLY A 335 -4.17 12.62 12.66
N LYS A 336 -5.15 13.47 12.96
CA LYS A 336 -6.53 13.31 12.46
C LYS A 336 -6.68 13.57 10.95
N GLU A 337 -5.71 14.21 10.30
CA GLU A 337 -5.76 14.48 8.86
C GLU A 337 -5.73 13.17 8.07
N GLY A 338 -4.87 12.21 8.45
CA GLY A 338 -4.82 10.88 7.86
C GLY A 338 -6.13 10.11 8.03
N GLU A 339 -6.67 10.08 9.26
CA GLU A 339 -7.97 9.44 9.51
C GLU A 339 -9.10 10.06 8.67
N TYR A 340 -9.16 11.39 8.57
CA TYR A 340 -10.16 12.09 7.76
C TYR A 340 -10.09 11.71 6.28
N LEU A 341 -8.87 11.65 5.72
CA LEU A 341 -8.66 11.26 4.32
C LEU A 341 -9.23 9.86 4.06
N TRP A 342 -8.85 8.88 4.86
CA TRP A 342 -9.25 7.48 4.63
C TRP A 342 -10.69 7.17 5.04
N GLN A 343 -11.24 7.82 6.07
CA GLN A 343 -12.67 7.71 6.37
C GLN A 343 -13.53 8.20 5.21
N ARG A 344 -13.10 9.25 4.50
CA ARG A 344 -13.79 9.71 3.29
C ARG A 344 -13.74 8.65 2.19
N VAL A 345 -12.61 7.99 1.98
CA VAL A 345 -12.49 6.90 1.00
C VAL A 345 -13.42 5.74 1.36
N VAL A 346 -13.44 5.31 2.61
CA VAL A 346 -14.34 4.23 3.07
C VAL A 346 -15.80 4.60 2.83
N LYS A 347 -16.22 5.83 3.16
CA LYS A 347 -17.59 6.30 2.87
C LYS A 347 -17.90 6.27 1.38
N ASN A 348 -17.03 6.83 0.54
CA ASN A 348 -17.20 6.81 -0.91
C ASN A 348 -17.27 5.37 -1.44
N GLY A 349 -16.45 4.47 -0.91
CA GLY A 349 -16.44 3.05 -1.26
C GLY A 349 -17.73 2.32 -0.86
N ILE A 350 -18.34 2.68 0.26
CA ILE A 350 -19.66 2.16 0.67
C ILE A 350 -20.75 2.65 -0.29
N GLU A 351 -20.80 3.95 -0.56
CA GLU A 351 -21.80 4.53 -1.46
C GLU A 351 -21.67 3.98 -2.89
N LEU A 352 -20.45 3.83 -3.40
CA LEU A 352 -20.20 3.19 -4.70
C LEU A 352 -20.75 1.77 -4.76
N ARG A 353 -20.47 0.94 -3.74
CA ARG A 353 -20.99 -0.44 -3.68
C ARG A 353 -22.52 -0.48 -3.65
N LYS A 354 -23.14 0.43 -2.90
CA LYS A 354 -24.60 0.58 -2.86
C LYS A 354 -25.16 1.00 -4.22
N LEU A 355 -24.54 1.96 -4.90
CA LEU A 355 -24.94 2.37 -6.24
C LEU A 355 -24.90 1.20 -7.22
N VAL A 356 -23.82 0.40 -7.19
CA VAL A 356 -23.74 -0.81 -8.02
C VAL A 356 -24.86 -1.79 -7.67
N LEU A 357 -25.08 -2.10 -6.39
CA LEU A 357 -26.11 -3.05 -5.95
C LEU A 357 -27.53 -2.62 -6.33
N HIS A 358 -27.81 -1.31 -6.35
CA HIS A 358 -29.14 -0.77 -6.69
C HIS A 358 -29.38 -0.61 -8.20
N ASN A 359 -28.34 -0.28 -8.97
CA ASN A 359 -28.50 0.11 -10.37
C ASN A 359 -28.07 -0.97 -11.36
N CYS A 360 -27.16 -1.90 -10.98
CA CYS A 360 -26.68 -2.94 -11.87
C CYS A 360 -27.46 -4.24 -11.69
N LYS A 361 -27.80 -4.87 -12.81
CA LYS A 361 -28.49 -6.15 -12.89
C LYS A 361 -27.52 -7.33 -12.82
N TYR A 362 -26.39 -7.23 -13.52
CA TYR A 362 -25.44 -8.33 -13.71
C TYR A 362 -24.20 -8.20 -12.84
N PHE A 363 -23.72 -6.99 -12.56
CA PHE A 363 -22.50 -6.76 -11.82
C PHE A 363 -22.76 -6.63 -10.31
N ARG A 364 -21.87 -7.20 -9.50
CA ARG A 364 -21.98 -7.15 -8.04
C ARG A 364 -20.62 -6.86 -7.40
N PRO A 365 -20.56 -5.99 -6.38
CA PRO A 365 -19.40 -5.91 -5.52
C PRO A 365 -19.27 -7.18 -4.69
N LEU A 366 -18.03 -7.63 -4.45
CA LEU A 366 -17.75 -8.77 -3.56
C LEU A 366 -17.89 -8.29 -2.11
N VAL A 367 -19.06 -8.49 -1.53
CA VAL A 367 -19.42 -8.14 -0.13
C VAL A 367 -20.33 -9.21 0.48
N PRO A 368 -20.39 -9.33 1.82
CA PRO A 368 -21.35 -10.22 2.48
C PRO A 368 -22.80 -9.89 2.06
N PRO A 369 -23.62 -10.86 1.70
CA PRO A 369 -25.03 -10.57 1.34
C PRO A 369 -25.87 -10.11 2.53
N LEU A 370 -25.54 -10.58 3.74
CA LEU A 370 -26.23 -10.27 4.97
C LEU A 370 -25.21 -9.92 6.06
N VAL A 371 -25.49 -8.87 6.83
CA VAL A 371 -24.76 -8.50 8.05
C VAL A 371 -25.78 -8.15 9.14
N HIS A 372 -25.63 -8.74 10.33
CA HIS A 372 -26.60 -8.59 11.43
C HIS A 372 -28.05 -8.87 11.02
N GLY A 373 -28.26 -9.85 10.12
CA GLY A 373 -29.58 -10.25 9.62
C GLY A 373 -30.25 -9.30 8.63
N LYS A 374 -29.54 -8.28 8.14
CA LYS A 374 -29.99 -7.33 7.11
C LYS A 374 -29.11 -7.43 5.87
N LYS A 375 -29.65 -7.05 4.73
CA LYS A 375 -28.83 -6.93 3.52
C LYS A 375 -27.70 -5.93 3.75
N TRP A 376 -26.56 -6.18 3.15
CA TRP A 376 -25.37 -5.33 3.29
C TRP A 376 -25.67 -3.87 2.89
N GLU A 377 -26.38 -3.68 1.77
CA GLU A 377 -26.75 -2.37 1.24
C GLU A 377 -27.70 -1.58 2.15
N ASP A 378 -28.47 -2.25 3.03
CA ASP A 378 -29.39 -1.61 3.98
C ASP A 378 -28.63 -1.03 5.20
N GLY A 379 -27.34 -1.35 5.37
CA GLY A 379 -26.52 -0.82 6.44
C GLY A 379 -26.41 0.71 6.37
N LYS A 380 -26.47 1.39 7.51
CA LYS A 380 -26.20 2.83 7.55
C LYS A 380 -24.69 3.08 7.34
N CYS A 381 -24.33 3.99 6.44
CA CYS A 381 -22.93 4.30 6.15
C CYS A 381 -22.12 4.62 7.42
N ALA A 382 -22.70 5.33 8.39
CA ALA A 382 -22.04 5.67 9.66
C ALA A 382 -21.70 4.44 10.53
N ASP A 383 -22.50 3.37 10.45
CA ASP A 383 -22.26 2.11 11.16
C ASP A 383 -21.21 1.27 10.39
N MET A 384 -21.35 1.18 9.07
CA MET A 384 -20.47 0.42 8.19
C MET A 384 -19.01 0.93 8.20
N THR A 385 -18.79 2.22 8.53
CA THR A 385 -17.44 2.79 8.69
C THR A 385 -16.79 2.44 10.03
N LYS A 386 -17.51 1.82 10.97
CA LYS A 386 -17.05 1.54 12.33
C LYS A 386 -17.10 0.06 12.68
N ASP A 387 -17.95 -0.70 12.03
CA ASP A 387 -18.20 -2.10 12.32
C ASP A 387 -17.50 -2.98 11.27
N ILE A 388 -16.48 -3.69 11.71
CA ILE A 388 -15.67 -4.57 10.87
C ILE A 388 -16.47 -5.76 10.32
N ALA A 389 -17.62 -6.13 10.93
CA ALA A 389 -18.46 -7.23 10.46
C ALA A 389 -18.95 -7.03 9.01
N TYR A 390 -19.13 -5.79 8.57
CA TYR A 390 -19.49 -5.50 7.18
C TYR A 390 -18.38 -5.84 6.17
N TRP A 391 -17.20 -6.13 6.64
CA TRP A 391 -15.99 -6.36 5.83
C TRP A 391 -15.35 -7.72 6.09
N ALA A 392 -15.95 -8.57 6.94
CA ALA A 392 -15.36 -9.86 7.31
C ALA A 392 -15.58 -10.92 6.23
N PHE A 393 -14.56 -11.73 5.97
CA PHE A 393 -14.69 -13.01 5.27
C PHE A 393 -15.04 -14.09 6.28
N GLU A 394 -16.32 -14.44 6.36
CA GLU A 394 -16.79 -15.50 7.25
C GLU A 394 -16.27 -16.88 6.78
N PRO A 395 -15.88 -17.75 7.69
CA PRO A 395 -15.40 -19.08 7.34
C PRO A 395 -16.31 -19.83 6.37
N ASP A 396 -15.76 -20.31 5.27
CA ASP A 396 -16.43 -21.13 4.25
C ASP A 396 -17.73 -20.57 3.65
N ALA A 397 -17.96 -19.25 3.78
CA ALA A 397 -19.15 -18.61 3.26
C ALA A 397 -19.23 -18.70 1.72
N ALA A 398 -20.42 -19.05 1.21
CA ALA A 398 -20.62 -19.29 -0.22
C ALA A 398 -20.41 -18.05 -1.10
N TRP A 399 -20.64 -16.85 -0.58
CA TRP A 399 -20.58 -15.61 -1.37
C TRP A 399 -19.17 -15.22 -1.83
N HIS A 400 -18.11 -15.64 -1.12
CA HIS A 400 -16.72 -15.39 -1.52
C HIS A 400 -15.99 -16.66 -1.98
N ALA A 401 -16.49 -17.85 -1.56
CA ALA A 401 -15.97 -19.18 -1.87
C ALA A 401 -14.47 -19.42 -1.58
N PHE A 402 -13.83 -18.59 -0.78
CA PHE A 402 -12.53 -18.93 -0.20
C PHE A 402 -12.74 -20.04 0.83
N LYS A 403 -11.96 -21.12 0.73
CA LYS A 403 -12.01 -22.27 1.65
C LYS A 403 -10.88 -22.21 2.66
N GLY A 404 -11.15 -22.72 3.87
CA GLY A 404 -10.14 -22.89 4.91
C GLY A 404 -9.74 -21.60 5.62
N TYR A 405 -10.63 -20.59 5.70
CA TYR A 405 -10.46 -19.41 6.52
C TYR A 405 -10.94 -19.65 7.94
N GLY A 406 -10.26 -19.06 8.92
CA GLY A 406 -10.71 -18.98 10.31
C GLY A 406 -11.53 -17.72 10.59
N GLU A 407 -12.20 -17.72 11.73
CA GLU A 407 -13.02 -16.57 12.15
C GLU A 407 -12.14 -15.33 12.44
N GLY A 408 -12.54 -14.17 11.90
CA GLY A 408 -11.84 -12.90 12.10
C GLY A 408 -10.41 -12.88 11.54
N GLN A 409 -10.07 -13.81 10.68
CA GLN A 409 -8.73 -13.94 10.10
C GLN A 409 -8.48 -12.94 8.97
N TYR A 410 -9.51 -12.69 8.15
CA TYR A 410 -9.44 -11.86 6.96
C TYR A 410 -10.59 -10.89 6.83
N PHE A 411 -10.28 -9.75 6.21
CA PHE A 411 -11.27 -8.70 5.94
C PHE A 411 -11.16 -8.21 4.50
N ILE A 412 -12.28 -7.77 3.95
CA ILE A 412 -12.34 -7.05 2.67
C ILE A 412 -11.67 -5.69 2.87
N ASP A 413 -10.82 -5.31 1.93
CA ASP A 413 -10.27 -3.98 1.85
C ASP A 413 -11.35 -2.96 1.43
N PRO A 414 -11.77 -2.04 2.30
CA PRO A 414 -12.81 -1.06 1.96
C PRO A 414 -12.37 -0.08 0.87
N CYS A 415 -11.06 0.07 0.68
CA CYS A 415 -10.43 0.97 -0.30
C CYS A 415 -10.15 0.27 -1.65
N LYS A 416 -10.66 -0.94 -1.86
CA LYS A 416 -10.63 -1.66 -3.13
C LYS A 416 -12.02 -2.16 -3.48
N LEU A 417 -12.51 -1.80 -4.66
CA LEU A 417 -13.74 -2.39 -5.18
C LEU A 417 -13.39 -3.58 -6.06
N GLN A 418 -13.67 -4.79 -5.59
CA GLN A 418 -13.72 -5.96 -6.45
C GLN A 418 -15.14 -6.12 -6.98
N LEU A 419 -15.29 -6.01 -8.30
CA LEU A 419 -16.53 -6.18 -9.01
C LEU A 419 -16.53 -7.56 -9.66
N VAL A 420 -17.54 -8.39 -9.41
CA VAL A 420 -17.69 -9.71 -10.03
C VAL A 420 -18.67 -9.64 -11.19
N THR A 421 -18.38 -10.43 -12.25
CA THR A 421 -19.19 -10.54 -13.46
C THR A 421 -19.85 -11.92 -13.53
N PRO A 422 -21.05 -12.07 -14.17
CA PRO A 422 -21.74 -13.35 -14.31
C PRO A 422 -20.99 -14.31 -15.22
N GLY A 423 -21.33 -15.60 -15.15
CA GLY A 423 -20.81 -16.65 -16.02
C GLY A 423 -20.00 -17.72 -15.34
N ILE A 424 -19.96 -17.73 -14.00
CA ILE A 424 -19.36 -18.80 -13.21
C ILE A 424 -20.21 -19.08 -11.98
N ASP A 425 -20.52 -20.35 -11.74
CA ASP A 425 -21.11 -20.76 -10.47
C ASP A 425 -20.02 -20.77 -9.39
N ILE A 426 -20.08 -19.80 -8.48
CA ILE A 426 -19.08 -19.65 -7.43
C ILE A 426 -19.00 -20.87 -6.48
N ARG A 427 -20.04 -21.70 -6.39
CA ARG A 427 -20.07 -22.88 -5.51
C ARG A 427 -19.31 -24.05 -6.08
N THR A 428 -19.39 -24.23 -7.41
CA THR A 428 -18.78 -25.36 -8.13
C THR A 428 -17.49 -24.98 -8.85
N GLY A 429 -17.35 -23.70 -9.22
CA GLY A 429 -16.27 -23.21 -10.09
C GLY A 429 -16.47 -23.55 -11.57
N GLU A 430 -17.65 -24.07 -11.94
CA GLU A 430 -17.98 -24.39 -13.34
C GLU A 430 -18.47 -23.15 -14.07
N TYR A 431 -18.07 -23.02 -15.35
CA TYR A 431 -18.59 -21.96 -16.22
C TYR A 431 -20.03 -22.24 -16.59
N GLU A 432 -20.86 -21.20 -16.50
CA GLU A 432 -22.22 -21.19 -16.99
C GLU A 432 -22.21 -21.06 -18.54
N ARG A 433 -23.34 -21.43 -19.17
CA ARG A 433 -23.48 -21.31 -20.63
C ARG A 433 -23.39 -19.87 -21.11
N GLU A 434 -23.90 -18.96 -20.32
CA GLU A 434 -23.96 -17.53 -20.59
C GLU A 434 -23.24 -16.75 -19.51
N GLY A 435 -22.58 -15.67 -19.89
CA GLY A 435 -21.84 -14.84 -18.94
C GLY A 435 -21.10 -13.69 -19.59
N ILE A 436 -20.52 -12.85 -18.78
CA ILE A 436 -19.76 -11.69 -19.22
C ILE A 436 -18.32 -11.86 -18.70
N PRO A 437 -17.37 -12.29 -19.54
CA PRO A 437 -15.96 -12.33 -19.15
C PRO A 437 -15.48 -10.95 -18.71
N ALA A 438 -14.79 -10.89 -17.57
CA ALA A 438 -14.35 -9.62 -17.00
C ALA A 438 -13.45 -8.78 -17.92
N ASN A 439 -12.68 -9.43 -18.81
CA ASN A 439 -11.85 -8.73 -19.78
C ASN A 439 -12.67 -8.00 -20.87
N VAL A 440 -13.86 -8.49 -21.22
CA VAL A 440 -14.77 -7.80 -22.16
C VAL A 440 -15.24 -6.49 -21.54
N LEU A 441 -15.75 -6.54 -20.30
CA LEU A 441 -16.14 -5.33 -19.56
C LEU A 441 -14.95 -4.38 -19.34
N ALA A 442 -13.78 -4.90 -19.02
CA ALA A 442 -12.59 -4.06 -18.80
C ALA A 442 -12.16 -3.30 -20.06
N ASN A 443 -12.26 -3.94 -21.24
CA ASN A 443 -11.96 -3.29 -22.52
C ASN A 443 -13.00 -2.22 -22.85
N TYR A 444 -14.29 -2.51 -22.63
CA TYR A 444 -15.35 -1.52 -22.80
C TYR A 444 -15.11 -0.30 -21.90
N LEU A 445 -14.79 -0.52 -20.63
CA LEU A 445 -14.49 0.57 -19.70
C LEU A 445 -13.30 1.40 -20.18
N ARG A 446 -12.21 0.77 -20.68
CA ARG A 446 -11.06 1.48 -21.24
C ARG A 446 -11.40 2.34 -22.44
N GLU A 447 -12.19 1.83 -23.38
CA GLU A 447 -12.66 2.61 -24.54
C GLU A 447 -13.57 3.77 -24.12
N ASN A 448 -14.23 3.66 -22.95
CA ASN A 448 -15.07 4.69 -22.36
C ASN A 448 -14.35 5.51 -21.26
N GLY A 449 -13.01 5.51 -21.23
CA GLY A 449 -12.21 6.40 -20.38
C GLY A 449 -12.04 5.96 -18.93
N VAL A 450 -12.41 4.73 -18.57
CA VAL A 450 -12.18 4.15 -17.25
C VAL A 450 -11.16 3.02 -17.31
N ILE A 451 -10.06 3.17 -16.59
CA ILE A 451 -8.98 2.18 -16.55
C ILE A 451 -9.04 1.44 -15.21
N PRO A 452 -9.41 0.15 -15.18
CA PRO A 452 -9.35 -0.67 -13.98
C PRO A 452 -7.90 -1.04 -13.62
N GLU A 453 -7.68 -1.37 -12.37
CA GLU A 453 -6.35 -1.79 -11.87
C GLU A 453 -5.98 -3.20 -12.35
N LYS A 454 -6.91 -4.14 -12.22
CA LYS A 454 -6.70 -5.55 -12.55
C LYS A 454 -7.96 -6.17 -13.12
N THR A 455 -7.78 -7.10 -14.03
CA THR A 455 -8.84 -7.97 -14.57
C THR A 455 -8.44 -9.42 -14.36
N ASP A 456 -9.34 -10.24 -13.87
CA ASP A 456 -9.20 -11.68 -13.74
C ASP A 456 -10.30 -12.39 -14.55
N LEU A 457 -10.58 -13.68 -14.30
CA LEU A 457 -11.57 -14.46 -15.04
C LEU A 457 -12.98 -13.80 -15.02
N ASN A 458 -13.54 -13.67 -13.83
CA ASN A 458 -14.85 -13.05 -13.59
C ASN A 458 -14.80 -11.98 -12.49
N ALA A 459 -13.68 -11.28 -12.39
CA ALA A 459 -13.52 -10.18 -11.45
C ALA A 459 -12.71 -9.03 -12.03
N ILE A 460 -13.08 -7.80 -11.67
CA ILE A 460 -12.36 -6.56 -11.98
C ILE A 460 -12.09 -5.82 -10.68
N LEU A 461 -10.89 -5.29 -10.54
CA LEU A 461 -10.45 -4.54 -9.38
C LEU A 461 -10.31 -3.05 -9.70
N PHE A 462 -10.88 -2.21 -8.85
CA PHE A 462 -10.70 -0.76 -8.85
C PHE A 462 -10.11 -0.31 -7.52
N LEU A 463 -9.13 0.60 -7.59
CA LEU A 463 -8.54 1.23 -6.41
C LEU A 463 -9.30 2.49 -6.04
N LEU A 464 -9.57 2.66 -4.76
CA LEU A 464 -10.19 3.85 -4.20
C LEU A 464 -9.18 4.57 -3.32
N THR A 465 -8.92 5.83 -3.62
CA THR A 465 -7.95 6.66 -2.91
C THR A 465 -8.56 8.02 -2.55
N PRO A 466 -7.91 8.84 -1.75
CA PRO A 466 -8.36 10.21 -1.50
C PRO A 466 -8.48 11.09 -2.77
N GLY A 467 -7.96 10.64 -3.90
CA GLY A 467 -8.02 11.34 -5.20
C GLY A 467 -9.35 11.20 -5.95
N GLU A 468 -10.23 10.26 -5.56
CA GLU A 468 -11.51 10.04 -6.23
C GLU A 468 -12.62 10.92 -5.65
N SER A 469 -13.39 11.58 -6.54
CA SER A 469 -14.66 12.24 -6.20
C SER A 469 -15.85 11.30 -6.43
N MET A 470 -16.97 11.54 -5.74
CA MET A 470 -18.22 10.81 -5.99
C MET A 470 -18.70 10.94 -7.44
N THR A 471 -18.48 12.09 -8.09
CA THR A 471 -18.80 12.29 -9.51
C THR A 471 -18.07 11.28 -10.40
N LYS A 472 -16.76 11.09 -10.18
CA LYS A 472 -15.96 10.10 -10.91
C LYS A 472 -16.43 8.66 -10.64
N LEU A 473 -16.83 8.37 -9.41
CA LEU A 473 -17.33 7.04 -9.04
C LEU A 473 -18.73 6.77 -9.59
N SER A 474 -19.61 7.79 -9.66
CA SER A 474 -20.92 7.66 -10.29
C SER A 474 -20.81 7.45 -11.80
N ASP A 475 -19.86 8.11 -12.48
CA ASP A 475 -19.57 7.89 -13.90
C ASP A 475 -19.19 6.42 -14.22
N LEU A 476 -18.46 5.77 -13.31
CA LEU A 476 -18.20 4.32 -13.41
C LEU A 476 -19.52 3.53 -13.40
N VAL A 477 -20.43 3.84 -12.48
CA VAL A 477 -21.73 3.13 -12.38
C VAL A 477 -22.58 3.36 -13.62
N ASP A 478 -22.62 4.59 -14.15
CA ASP A 478 -23.34 4.92 -15.37
C ASP A 478 -22.84 4.09 -16.57
N LYS A 479 -21.52 3.90 -16.67
CA LYS A 479 -20.90 3.05 -17.70
C LYS A 479 -21.21 1.56 -17.52
N LEU A 480 -21.29 1.09 -16.29
CA LEU A 480 -21.71 -0.29 -16.00
C LEU A 480 -23.17 -0.53 -16.44
N VAL A 481 -24.07 0.40 -16.09
CA VAL A 481 -25.49 0.33 -16.49
C VAL A 481 -25.64 0.42 -18.01
N GLU A 482 -24.89 1.27 -18.68
CA GLU A 482 -24.91 1.36 -20.14
C GLU A 482 -24.39 0.08 -20.81
N PHE A 483 -23.34 -0.54 -20.26
CA PHE A 483 -22.88 -1.84 -20.73
C PHE A 483 -23.98 -2.91 -20.61
N GLU A 484 -24.68 -2.96 -19.48
CA GLU A 484 -25.77 -3.90 -19.27
C GLU A 484 -26.92 -3.67 -20.24
N ARG A 485 -27.27 -2.41 -20.56
CA ARG A 485 -28.25 -2.06 -21.58
C ARG A 485 -27.84 -2.58 -22.96
N LEU A 486 -26.60 -2.35 -23.36
CA LEU A 486 -26.07 -2.84 -24.64
C LEU A 486 -26.06 -4.37 -24.71
N TYR A 487 -25.73 -5.03 -23.59
CA TYR A 487 -25.77 -6.49 -23.48
C TYR A 487 -27.21 -7.03 -23.62
N ASP A 488 -28.20 -6.43 -22.94
CA ASP A 488 -29.62 -6.82 -23.04
C ASP A 488 -30.21 -6.57 -24.44
N GLU A 489 -29.66 -5.62 -25.20
CA GLU A 489 -30.05 -5.29 -26.58
C GLU A 489 -29.32 -6.13 -27.65
N ASP A 490 -28.52 -7.13 -27.25
CA ASP A 490 -27.69 -7.94 -28.16
C ASP A 490 -26.78 -7.08 -29.06
N ALA A 491 -26.24 -5.98 -28.55
CA ALA A 491 -25.40 -5.07 -29.32
C ALA A 491 -24.15 -5.80 -29.87
N LEU A 492 -23.81 -5.52 -31.11
CA LEU A 492 -22.72 -6.19 -31.80
C LEU A 492 -21.37 -5.75 -31.22
N MET A 493 -20.43 -6.67 -31.08
CA MET A 493 -19.08 -6.40 -30.56
C MET A 493 -18.36 -5.29 -31.34
N LYS A 494 -18.56 -5.19 -32.63
CA LYS A 494 -18.02 -4.11 -33.47
C LYS A 494 -18.49 -2.70 -33.05
N ASP A 495 -19.69 -2.63 -32.47
CA ASP A 495 -20.29 -1.36 -32.03
C ASP A 495 -19.94 -1.04 -30.56
N MET A 496 -19.80 -2.08 -29.74
CA MET A 496 -19.42 -1.94 -28.32
C MET A 496 -17.92 -1.76 -28.12
N LEU A 497 -17.10 -2.45 -28.91
CA LEU A 497 -15.64 -2.55 -28.78
C LEU A 497 -14.96 -2.39 -30.15
N PRO A 498 -15.14 -1.25 -30.83
CA PRO A 498 -14.67 -1.07 -32.22
C PRO A 498 -13.14 -1.23 -32.33
N SER A 499 -12.38 -0.77 -31.35
CA SER A 499 -10.91 -0.90 -31.36
C SER A 499 -10.45 -2.35 -31.26
N ILE A 500 -11.13 -3.15 -30.41
CA ILE A 500 -10.84 -4.58 -30.23
C ILE A 500 -11.29 -5.39 -31.43
N TYR A 501 -12.46 -5.05 -32.00
CA TYR A 501 -13.00 -5.74 -33.16
C TYR A 501 -12.14 -5.51 -34.41
N ALA A 502 -11.51 -4.34 -34.55
CA ALA A 502 -10.63 -4.00 -35.67
C ALA A 502 -9.23 -4.61 -35.58
N ALA A 503 -8.79 -5.07 -34.42
CA ALA A 503 -7.49 -5.70 -34.15
C ALA A 503 -7.53 -7.22 -34.36
#